data_9befabd50a3f688acef4b92f336b7342
#
_entry.id   9befabd50a3f688acef4b92f336b7342
#
_cell.length_a   1.000
_cell.length_b   1.000
_cell.length_c   1.000
_cell.angle_alpha   90.00
_cell.angle_beta   90.00
_cell.angle_gamma   90.00
#
_symmetry.space_group_name_H-M   'P 1'
#
loop_
_entity.id
_entity.type
_entity.pdbx_description
1 polymer ?
#
loop_
_entity_poly.entity_id
_entity_poly.type
_entity_poly.pdbx_seq_one_letter_code
_entity_poly.pdbx_strand_id
1 'polypeptide(L)'
;MARLTDRQFLKAQIDLEPLGLIMDGPFEAYFCTPKGARIFARSGVDGIHFCFVRGFGETVFAVSPMNGRENCVHPVAKSFRDFLRLLLALHDAAAIEQAWQWNAAQLEEFEQKHPSSDEQLAALDKLVFTFHLRPMAEPWKYIHTVQSGFDYGKLRFSEKFYDDDTPDMTDEPWQVTFEGDFWGGRGKPGKELPLGVSFLWAGDEWLVPAAYVCKEGLVLDLCKRVPVERLFSFREKWELSPDNDGSDWSDAKRIRASAENPLEEDFRAELIVNGEMLTCKHGCALCWNPLYPEGNDLEEKCVRLHYKLDELDGWSVHRMCFAWGRGKKPALETLVLRLAAQPVCLPGTQFQPERAGDTLTFRLPDSKTLHTLTVLDLQMQALAAFGETLYTTELRYEITPPAEKNAVALRDNAEPIRLAAQGRHSGCAFGVIGGADGPVALAIGRDIVCSQVRREKERRVTWTLVFREKRKEDKTVTLLDGQKERII
;
A
#
# COMPACT_ATOMS: atom_id res chain seq x y z
N MET A 1 -19.23 -42.10 7.75
CA MET A 1 -17.86 -41.60 7.44
C MET A 1 -17.24 -41.09 8.74
N ALA A 2 -15.93 -41.29 8.96
CA ALA A 2 -15.28 -40.84 10.17
C ALA A 2 -15.30 -39.28 10.25
N ARG A 3 -15.51 -38.75 11.48
CA ARG A 3 -15.49 -37.33 11.76
C ARG A 3 -14.05 -36.83 11.61
N LEU A 4 -13.82 -35.82 10.77
CA LEU A 4 -12.53 -35.17 10.62
C LEU A 4 -12.58 -33.82 11.36
N THR A 5 -11.70 -33.63 12.33
CA THR A 5 -11.58 -32.38 13.10
C THR A 5 -10.33 -31.61 12.66
N ASP A 6 -10.34 -30.28 12.88
CA ASP A 6 -9.19 -29.42 12.66
C ASP A 6 -7.93 -29.87 13.42
N ARG A 7 -8.10 -30.39 14.64
CA ARG A 7 -6.99 -30.96 15.44
C ARG A 7 -6.37 -32.20 14.83
N GLN A 8 -7.18 -33.05 14.16
CA GLN A 8 -6.67 -34.20 13.41
C GLN A 8 -5.95 -33.75 12.14
N PHE A 9 -6.46 -32.69 11.53
CA PHE A 9 -5.86 -32.08 10.34
C PHE A 9 -4.47 -31.50 10.66
N LEU A 10 -4.34 -30.72 11.74
CA LEU A 10 -3.05 -30.11 12.14
C LEU A 10 -1.94 -31.14 12.37
N LYS A 11 -2.30 -32.38 12.78
CA LYS A 11 -1.31 -33.47 12.93
C LYS A 11 -0.73 -33.96 11.60
N ALA A 12 -1.42 -33.73 10.49
CA ALA A 12 -0.95 -34.12 9.17
C ALA A 12 0.08 -33.13 8.58
N GLN A 13 0.24 -31.95 9.19
CA GLN A 13 1.21 -30.92 8.80
C GLN A 13 1.12 -30.54 7.30
N ILE A 14 -0.11 -30.46 6.78
CA ILE A 14 -0.35 -30.00 5.42
C ILE A 14 -0.39 -28.46 5.45
N ASP A 15 0.48 -27.86 4.64
CA ASP A 15 0.46 -26.43 4.41
C ASP A 15 -0.68 -26.04 3.47
N LEU A 16 -1.55 -25.14 3.92
CA LEU A 16 -2.67 -24.60 3.15
C LEU A 16 -2.48 -23.11 2.81
N GLU A 17 -1.32 -22.53 3.10
CA GLU A 17 -1.03 -21.13 2.75
C GLU A 17 -1.19 -20.86 1.25
N PRO A 18 -0.78 -21.77 0.33
CA PRO A 18 -1.05 -21.59 -1.10
C PRO A 18 -2.54 -21.48 -1.45
N LEU A 19 -3.43 -22.02 -0.60
CA LEU A 19 -4.89 -21.96 -0.77
C LEU A 19 -5.52 -20.79 0.03
N GLY A 20 -4.74 -19.82 0.45
CA GLY A 20 -5.20 -18.68 1.23
C GLY A 20 -5.56 -18.99 2.67
N LEU A 21 -4.99 -20.03 3.30
CA LEU A 21 -5.28 -20.42 4.67
C LEU A 21 -4.02 -20.62 5.52
N ILE A 22 -3.80 -19.73 6.47
CA ILE A 22 -2.75 -19.83 7.49
C ILE A 22 -3.38 -20.43 8.75
N MET A 23 -2.96 -21.65 9.11
CA MET A 23 -3.53 -22.40 10.23
C MET A 23 -2.64 -22.42 11.49
N ASP A 24 -1.51 -21.80 11.47
CA ASP A 24 -0.57 -21.68 12.59
C ASP A 24 -0.44 -20.22 13.05
N GLY A 25 -0.11 -20.04 14.32
CA GLY A 25 0.17 -18.75 14.94
C GLY A 25 -0.88 -18.29 15.96
N PRO A 26 -0.64 -17.17 16.62
CA PRO A 26 -1.65 -16.53 17.45
C PRO A 26 -2.76 -15.98 16.55
N PHE A 27 -4.02 -16.27 16.90
CA PHE A 27 -5.17 -15.70 16.27
C PHE A 27 -5.79 -14.62 17.16
N GLU A 28 -6.04 -13.46 16.59
CA GLU A 28 -6.69 -12.34 17.28
C GLU A 28 -8.15 -12.26 16.88
N ALA A 29 -9.01 -11.94 17.86
CA ALA A 29 -10.42 -11.71 17.62
C ALA A 29 -10.66 -10.24 17.28
N TYR A 30 -11.45 -10.00 16.26
CA TYR A 30 -11.88 -8.66 15.84
C TYR A 30 -13.22 -8.28 16.50
N PHE A 31 -13.63 -7.02 16.38
CA PHE A 31 -14.90 -6.52 16.92
C PHE A 31 -16.10 -7.37 16.48
N CYS A 32 -16.08 -7.88 15.25
CA CYS A 32 -17.12 -8.70 14.63
C CYS A 32 -16.93 -10.22 14.83
N THR A 33 -15.88 -10.65 15.53
CA THR A 33 -15.72 -12.07 15.87
C THR A 33 -16.78 -12.49 16.87
N PRO A 34 -17.61 -13.52 16.59
CA PRO A 34 -18.67 -13.94 17.51
C PRO A 34 -18.14 -14.36 18.89
N LYS A 35 -18.88 -14.06 19.95
CA LYS A 35 -18.56 -14.56 21.31
C LYS A 35 -18.52 -16.09 21.33
N GLY A 36 -17.47 -16.64 21.91
CA GLY A 36 -17.27 -18.09 21.96
C GLY A 36 -16.69 -18.67 20.67
N ALA A 37 -16.22 -17.83 19.76
CA ALA A 37 -15.48 -18.26 18.58
C ALA A 37 -14.14 -18.89 18.96
N ARG A 38 -13.79 -19.96 18.27
CA ARG A 38 -12.46 -20.57 18.26
C ARG A 38 -11.93 -20.50 16.84
N ILE A 39 -11.10 -19.52 16.61
CA ILE A 39 -10.43 -19.31 15.31
C ILE A 39 -9.47 -20.45 15.07
N PHE A 40 -9.44 -21.00 13.84
CA PHE A 40 -8.54 -22.07 13.45
C PHE A 40 -7.71 -21.75 12.21
N ALA A 41 -8.09 -20.70 11.46
CA ALA A 41 -7.34 -20.25 10.28
C ALA A 41 -7.60 -18.76 10.00
N ARG A 42 -6.67 -18.11 9.32
CA ARG A 42 -6.79 -16.75 8.78
C ARG A 42 -6.33 -16.72 7.33
N SER A 43 -6.79 -15.74 6.55
CA SER A 43 -6.34 -15.55 5.17
C SER A 43 -4.99 -14.83 5.05
N GLY A 44 -4.56 -14.14 6.11
CA GLY A 44 -3.35 -13.31 6.10
C GLY A 44 -3.57 -11.86 5.66
N VAL A 45 -4.79 -11.51 5.21
CA VAL A 45 -5.18 -10.16 4.77
C VAL A 45 -6.47 -9.73 5.48
N ASP A 46 -6.67 -8.43 5.66
CA ASP A 46 -7.90 -7.75 6.09
C ASP A 46 -8.58 -8.32 7.36
N GLY A 47 -7.81 -9.03 8.19
CA GLY A 47 -8.34 -9.67 9.39
C GLY A 47 -9.31 -10.83 9.12
N ILE A 48 -9.45 -11.27 7.87
CA ILE A 48 -10.32 -12.38 7.49
C ILE A 48 -9.86 -13.67 8.17
N HIS A 49 -10.78 -14.34 8.85
CA HIS A 49 -10.49 -15.58 9.56
C HIS A 49 -11.67 -16.56 9.56
N PHE A 50 -11.35 -17.83 9.81
CA PHE A 50 -12.32 -18.89 9.90
C PHE A 50 -12.37 -19.45 11.32
N CYS A 51 -13.59 -19.68 11.82
CA CYS A 51 -13.77 -20.11 13.20
C CYS A 51 -14.94 -21.10 13.36
N PHE A 52 -14.93 -21.79 14.51
CA PHE A 52 -16.10 -22.46 15.07
C PHE A 52 -16.67 -21.59 16.18
N VAL A 53 -17.98 -21.55 16.30
CA VAL A 53 -18.64 -20.77 17.35
C VAL A 53 -19.33 -21.73 18.33
N ARG A 54 -19.09 -21.56 19.62
CA ARG A 54 -19.69 -22.36 20.67
C ARG A 54 -21.24 -22.28 20.61
N GLY A 55 -21.91 -23.44 20.58
CA GLY A 55 -23.36 -23.54 20.44
C GLY A 55 -23.85 -23.88 19.04
N PHE A 56 -22.97 -23.79 18.02
CA PHE A 56 -23.30 -24.09 16.62
C PHE A 56 -22.65 -25.37 16.08
N GLY A 57 -22.28 -26.27 16.98
CA GLY A 57 -21.71 -27.57 16.61
C GLY A 57 -20.40 -27.50 15.87
N GLU A 58 -20.35 -28.08 14.65
CA GLU A 58 -19.17 -28.10 13.78
C GLU A 58 -19.23 -27.08 12.65
N THR A 59 -20.24 -26.20 12.65
CA THR A 59 -20.39 -25.17 11.62
C THR A 59 -19.16 -24.30 11.56
N VAL A 60 -18.61 -24.15 10.37
CA VAL A 60 -17.49 -23.23 10.08
C VAL A 60 -18.08 -21.91 9.65
N PHE A 61 -17.56 -20.84 10.23
CA PHE A 61 -17.90 -19.47 9.90
C PHE A 61 -16.69 -18.78 9.26
N ALA A 62 -16.93 -18.01 8.21
CA ALA A 62 -16.02 -16.99 7.72
C ALA A 62 -16.36 -15.67 8.44
N VAL A 63 -15.34 -14.96 8.88
CA VAL A 63 -15.44 -13.64 9.51
C VAL A 63 -14.58 -12.66 8.73
N SER A 64 -15.21 -11.61 8.21
CA SER A 64 -14.60 -10.62 7.32
C SER A 64 -14.85 -9.22 7.88
N PRO A 65 -13.94 -8.67 8.67
CA PRO A 65 -14.14 -7.38 9.35
C PRO A 65 -14.47 -6.20 8.42
N MET A 66 -14.02 -6.28 7.17
CA MET A 66 -14.19 -5.22 6.16
C MET A 66 -15.60 -5.18 5.52
N ASN A 67 -16.41 -6.24 5.67
CA ASN A 67 -17.71 -6.34 4.99
C ASN A 67 -18.87 -5.60 5.71
N GLY A 68 -18.57 -4.75 6.67
CA GLY A 68 -19.56 -4.09 7.48
C GLY A 68 -20.30 -5.03 8.46
N ARG A 69 -21.01 -4.46 9.42
CA ARG A 69 -21.61 -5.24 10.54
C ARG A 69 -22.65 -6.27 10.10
N GLU A 70 -23.41 -5.97 9.05
CA GLU A 70 -24.47 -6.85 8.57
C GLU A 70 -23.95 -8.09 7.83
N ASN A 71 -22.76 -7.96 7.23
CA ASN A 71 -22.19 -8.95 6.32
C ASN A 71 -20.82 -9.50 6.76
N CYS A 72 -20.40 -9.23 7.99
CA CYS A 72 -19.08 -9.62 8.48
C CYS A 72 -18.96 -11.08 8.92
N VAL A 73 -20.06 -11.82 9.08
CA VAL A 73 -20.03 -13.22 9.54
C VAL A 73 -21.00 -14.07 8.76
N HIS A 74 -20.50 -15.09 8.09
CA HIS A 74 -21.31 -16.04 7.33
C HIS A 74 -20.94 -17.49 7.66
N PRO A 75 -21.92 -18.37 7.91
CA PRO A 75 -21.66 -19.80 7.95
C PRO A 75 -21.35 -20.29 6.55
N VAL A 76 -20.23 -21.00 6.39
CA VAL A 76 -19.76 -21.48 5.06
C VAL A 76 -19.80 -22.99 4.93
N ALA A 77 -19.68 -23.73 6.02
CA ALA A 77 -19.76 -25.19 6.00
C ALA A 77 -20.40 -25.76 7.28
N LYS A 78 -21.11 -26.89 7.16
CA LYS A 78 -21.72 -27.63 8.29
C LYS A 78 -20.70 -28.39 9.13
N SER A 79 -19.51 -28.64 8.60
CA SER A 79 -18.42 -29.31 9.29
C SER A 79 -17.06 -28.90 8.74
N PHE A 80 -15.99 -29.11 9.51
CA PHE A 80 -14.62 -28.94 9.02
C PHE A 80 -14.29 -29.81 7.78
N ARG A 81 -14.85 -31.02 7.75
CA ARG A 81 -14.72 -31.90 6.58
C ARG A 81 -15.34 -31.28 5.32
N ASP A 82 -16.52 -30.69 5.44
CA ASP A 82 -17.17 -30.05 4.29
C ASP A 82 -16.46 -28.76 3.90
N PHE A 83 -15.87 -28.04 4.84
CA PHE A 83 -15.02 -26.89 4.56
C PHE A 83 -13.81 -27.28 3.71
N LEU A 84 -13.12 -28.37 4.04
CA LEU A 84 -12.01 -28.89 3.20
C LEU A 84 -12.48 -29.37 1.82
N ARG A 85 -13.72 -29.92 1.72
CA ARG A 85 -14.31 -30.30 0.44
C ARG A 85 -14.68 -29.09 -0.42
N LEU A 86 -15.07 -27.98 0.19
CA LEU A 86 -15.25 -26.70 -0.49
C LEU A 86 -13.91 -26.18 -0.99
N LEU A 87 -12.87 -26.24 -0.16
CA LEU A 87 -11.52 -25.82 -0.55
C LEU A 87 -10.99 -26.66 -1.73
N LEU A 88 -11.31 -27.97 -1.76
CA LEU A 88 -11.01 -28.83 -2.91
C LEU A 88 -11.82 -28.51 -4.16
N ALA A 89 -12.96 -27.87 -4.05
CA ALA A 89 -13.81 -27.50 -5.17
C ALA A 89 -13.48 -26.10 -5.72
N LEU A 90 -13.15 -25.16 -4.84
CA LEU A 90 -12.98 -23.74 -5.16
C LEU A 90 -11.50 -23.32 -5.24
N HIS A 91 -10.59 -24.17 -4.80
CA HIS A 91 -9.14 -24.02 -4.84
C HIS A 91 -8.58 -22.81 -4.06
N ASP A 92 -9.43 -21.98 -3.48
CA ASP A 92 -9.06 -20.78 -2.74
C ASP A 92 -10.04 -20.49 -1.59
N ALA A 93 -9.50 -20.12 -0.43
CA ALA A 93 -10.30 -19.76 0.73
C ALA A 93 -11.05 -18.44 0.55
N ALA A 94 -10.52 -17.51 -0.27
CA ALA A 94 -11.20 -16.26 -0.60
C ALA A 94 -12.51 -16.52 -1.34
N ALA A 95 -12.54 -17.51 -2.25
CA ALA A 95 -13.77 -17.90 -2.93
C ALA A 95 -14.84 -18.42 -1.95
N ILE A 96 -14.43 -19.14 -0.90
CA ILE A 96 -15.35 -19.61 0.16
C ILE A 96 -15.88 -18.45 0.97
N GLU A 97 -15.02 -17.50 1.34
CA GLU A 97 -15.36 -16.34 2.14
C GLU A 97 -16.32 -15.42 1.40
N GLN A 98 -16.08 -15.15 0.11
CA GLN A 98 -16.87 -14.21 -0.68
C GLN A 98 -18.12 -14.81 -1.32
N ALA A 99 -18.30 -16.13 -1.30
CA ALA A 99 -19.44 -16.80 -1.94
C ALA A 99 -20.82 -16.31 -1.50
N TRP A 100 -20.94 -15.65 -0.36
CA TRP A 100 -22.20 -15.09 0.15
C TRP A 100 -22.75 -13.97 -0.73
N GLN A 101 -21.90 -13.19 -1.38
CA GLN A 101 -22.30 -12.06 -2.22
C GLN A 101 -22.43 -12.40 -3.70
N TRP A 102 -22.02 -13.61 -4.13
CA TRP A 102 -22.00 -14.00 -5.53
C TRP A 102 -23.18 -14.93 -5.88
N ASN A 103 -23.63 -14.83 -7.13
CA ASN A 103 -24.44 -15.86 -7.73
C ASN A 103 -23.55 -16.97 -8.34
N ALA A 104 -24.17 -18.06 -8.80
CA ALA A 104 -23.41 -19.22 -9.32
C ALA A 104 -22.52 -18.86 -10.52
N ALA A 105 -22.98 -17.99 -11.41
CA ALA A 105 -22.22 -17.55 -12.59
C ALA A 105 -21.02 -16.68 -12.21
N GLN A 106 -21.16 -15.81 -11.21
CA GLN A 106 -20.05 -14.99 -10.70
C GLN A 106 -18.97 -15.83 -10.03
N LEU A 107 -19.35 -16.90 -9.33
CA LEU A 107 -18.39 -17.82 -8.74
C LEU A 107 -17.62 -18.59 -9.85
N GLU A 108 -18.30 -19.07 -10.89
CA GLU A 108 -17.66 -19.69 -12.05
C GLU A 108 -16.72 -18.72 -12.78
N GLU A 109 -17.12 -17.46 -12.91
CA GLU A 109 -16.29 -16.42 -13.53
C GLU A 109 -15.02 -16.14 -12.68
N PHE A 110 -15.15 -16.13 -11.37
CA PHE A 110 -14.01 -15.98 -10.46
C PHE A 110 -13.00 -17.11 -10.63
N GLU A 111 -13.48 -18.37 -10.66
CA GLU A 111 -12.63 -19.56 -10.87
C GLU A 111 -11.91 -19.52 -12.23
N GLN A 112 -12.59 -19.07 -13.29
CA GLN A 112 -12.00 -18.94 -14.62
C GLN A 112 -10.93 -17.87 -14.70
N LYS A 113 -11.11 -16.75 -13.98
CA LYS A 113 -10.14 -15.64 -13.93
C LYS A 113 -8.92 -15.94 -13.05
N HIS A 114 -9.06 -16.88 -12.10
CA HIS A 114 -8.02 -17.22 -11.14
C HIS A 114 -7.66 -18.71 -11.25
N PRO A 115 -7.00 -19.13 -12.34
CA PRO A 115 -6.57 -20.51 -12.51
C PRO A 115 -5.57 -20.89 -11.40
N SER A 116 -5.70 -22.13 -10.92
CA SER A 116 -4.86 -22.62 -9.83
C SER A 116 -3.39 -22.71 -10.23
N SER A 117 -2.51 -22.27 -9.34
CA SER A 117 -1.07 -22.45 -9.48
C SER A 117 -0.66 -23.90 -9.21
N ASP A 118 0.55 -24.27 -9.63
CA ASP A 118 1.11 -25.61 -9.35
C ASP A 118 1.24 -25.86 -7.84
N GLU A 119 1.51 -24.84 -7.04
CA GLU A 119 1.59 -24.93 -5.57
C GLU A 119 0.22 -25.21 -4.96
N GLN A 120 -0.83 -24.55 -5.45
CA GLN A 120 -2.21 -24.81 -5.04
C GLN A 120 -2.61 -26.24 -5.39
N LEU A 121 -2.36 -26.69 -6.62
CA LEU A 121 -2.66 -28.05 -7.04
C LEU A 121 -1.93 -29.08 -6.18
N ALA A 122 -0.68 -28.87 -5.87
CA ALA A 122 0.09 -29.75 -4.99
C ALA A 122 -0.47 -29.81 -3.56
N ALA A 123 -0.97 -28.70 -3.02
CA ALA A 123 -1.63 -28.67 -1.73
C ALA A 123 -2.97 -29.43 -1.74
N LEU A 124 -3.77 -29.24 -2.80
CA LEU A 124 -5.03 -29.96 -3.01
C LEU A 124 -4.82 -31.46 -3.13
N ASP A 125 -3.81 -31.91 -3.89
CA ASP A 125 -3.46 -33.33 -4.03
C ASP A 125 -3.10 -33.97 -2.67
N LYS A 126 -2.33 -33.25 -1.82
CA LYS A 126 -2.03 -33.71 -0.46
C LYS A 126 -3.28 -33.88 0.38
N LEU A 127 -4.26 -32.97 0.27
CA LEU A 127 -5.56 -33.09 0.95
C LEU A 127 -6.32 -34.32 0.51
N VAL A 128 -6.43 -34.56 -0.80
CA VAL A 128 -7.10 -35.71 -1.38
C VAL A 128 -6.44 -37.00 -0.91
N PHE A 129 -5.12 -37.09 -1.03
CA PHE A 129 -4.36 -38.31 -0.70
C PHE A 129 -4.45 -38.62 0.82
N THR A 130 -4.28 -37.62 1.67
CA THR A 130 -4.21 -37.84 3.12
C THR A 130 -5.55 -38.12 3.77
N PHE A 131 -6.62 -37.48 3.34
CA PHE A 131 -7.92 -37.57 3.99
C PHE A 131 -8.99 -38.27 3.13
N HIS A 132 -8.64 -38.73 1.93
CA HIS A 132 -9.55 -39.36 0.98
C HIS A 132 -10.82 -38.53 0.76
N LEU A 133 -10.64 -37.23 0.59
CA LEU A 133 -11.71 -36.26 0.36
C LEU A 133 -12.07 -36.23 -1.13
N ARG A 134 -13.32 -35.90 -1.41
CA ARG A 134 -13.78 -35.55 -2.76
C ARG A 134 -14.26 -34.12 -2.77
N PRO A 135 -14.00 -33.35 -3.83
CA PRO A 135 -14.51 -31.99 -3.96
C PRO A 135 -16.02 -31.92 -3.72
N MET A 136 -16.51 -30.77 -3.29
CA MET A 136 -17.94 -30.49 -3.19
C MET A 136 -18.53 -30.40 -4.60
N ALA A 137 -19.61 -31.16 -4.87
CA ALA A 137 -20.16 -31.26 -6.23
C ALA A 137 -20.81 -29.95 -6.72
N GLU A 138 -21.50 -29.23 -5.82
CA GLU A 138 -22.17 -27.96 -6.12
C GLU A 138 -21.81 -26.95 -5.01
N PRO A 139 -20.59 -26.35 -5.03
CA PRO A 139 -20.08 -25.55 -3.91
C PRO A 139 -20.93 -24.34 -3.63
N TRP A 140 -21.33 -23.57 -4.63
CA TRP A 140 -22.19 -22.38 -4.47
C TRP A 140 -23.52 -22.76 -3.81
N LYS A 141 -24.21 -23.76 -4.35
CA LYS A 141 -25.51 -24.23 -3.84
C LYS A 141 -25.41 -24.74 -2.39
N TYR A 142 -24.31 -25.43 -2.08
CA TYR A 142 -24.05 -25.91 -0.73
C TYR A 142 -23.90 -24.73 0.25
N ILE A 143 -23.03 -23.76 -0.03
CA ILE A 143 -22.79 -22.58 0.82
C ILE A 143 -24.10 -21.82 0.98
N HIS A 144 -24.81 -21.53 -0.08
CA HIS A 144 -26.07 -20.80 -0.06
C HIS A 144 -27.16 -21.55 0.75
N THR A 145 -27.20 -22.87 0.69
CA THR A 145 -28.11 -23.67 1.52
C THR A 145 -27.74 -23.59 3.00
N VAL A 146 -26.44 -23.52 3.34
CA VAL A 146 -25.98 -23.35 4.72
C VAL A 146 -26.39 -21.97 5.24
N GLN A 147 -26.23 -20.94 4.44
CA GLN A 147 -26.51 -19.54 4.80
C GLN A 147 -28.01 -19.26 4.90
N SER A 148 -28.81 -19.70 3.93
CA SER A 148 -30.26 -19.48 3.91
C SER A 148 -31.00 -20.18 5.02
N GLY A 149 -30.48 -21.27 5.54
CA GLY A 149 -31.05 -22.01 6.67
C GLY A 149 -30.51 -21.55 8.04
N PHE A 150 -29.66 -20.54 8.08
CA PHE A 150 -29.00 -20.12 9.31
C PHE A 150 -29.75 -18.96 10.00
N ASP A 151 -29.93 -19.09 11.29
CA ASP A 151 -30.53 -18.04 12.15
C ASP A 151 -29.43 -17.13 12.72
N TYR A 152 -29.14 -16.04 12.02
CA TYR A 152 -28.12 -15.04 12.39
C TYR A 152 -28.42 -14.37 13.74
N GLY A 153 -29.69 -14.29 14.15
CA GLY A 153 -30.11 -13.74 15.45
C GLY A 153 -29.60 -14.52 16.66
N LYS A 154 -29.06 -15.74 16.45
CA LYS A 154 -28.44 -16.54 17.52
C LYS A 154 -26.96 -16.22 17.74
N LEU A 155 -26.31 -15.54 16.82
CA LEU A 155 -24.95 -15.07 17.05
C LEU A 155 -24.93 -14.01 18.14
N ARG A 156 -23.90 -14.02 18.95
CA ARG A 156 -23.64 -13.01 19.99
C ARG A 156 -22.28 -12.41 19.75
N PHE A 157 -22.23 -11.10 19.88
CA PHE A 157 -21.00 -10.34 19.66
C PHE A 157 -20.57 -9.61 20.94
N SER A 158 -19.40 -9.00 20.92
CA SER A 158 -18.93 -8.11 21.97
C SER A 158 -19.77 -6.82 21.99
N GLU A 159 -19.70 -6.05 23.06
CA GLU A 159 -20.35 -4.73 23.14
C GLU A 159 -19.90 -3.83 21.99
N LYS A 160 -18.62 -3.84 21.64
CA LYS A 160 -18.03 -3.11 20.50
C LYS A 160 -18.72 -3.39 19.15
N PHE A 161 -19.37 -4.54 18.99
CA PHE A 161 -20.12 -4.84 17.77
C PHE A 161 -21.47 -4.14 17.72
N TYR A 162 -22.12 -3.92 18.87
CA TYR A 162 -23.44 -3.29 18.95
C TYR A 162 -23.37 -1.78 19.12
N ASP A 163 -22.22 -1.26 19.52
CA ASP A 163 -22.01 0.18 19.57
C ASP A 163 -22.21 0.74 18.15
N ASP A 164 -23.29 1.52 17.98
CA ASP A 164 -23.65 2.16 16.69
C ASP A 164 -22.63 3.22 16.26
N ASP A 165 -21.70 3.49 17.13
CA ASP A 165 -20.54 4.25 16.80
C ASP A 165 -19.58 3.35 15.97
N THR A 166 -19.44 3.65 14.67
CA THR A 166 -18.08 3.69 14.12
C THR A 166 -17.20 4.11 15.29
N PRO A 167 -16.21 3.31 15.75
CA PRO A 167 -15.47 3.68 16.93
C PRO A 167 -15.20 5.16 16.82
N ASP A 168 -15.80 5.93 17.72
CA ASP A 168 -15.56 7.35 17.77
C ASP A 168 -14.10 7.43 18.19
N MET A 169 -13.20 7.44 17.17
CA MET A 169 -11.77 7.57 17.40
C MET A 169 -11.47 8.90 18.08
N THR A 170 -12.52 9.70 18.29
CA THR A 170 -12.46 10.87 19.18
C THR A 170 -12.28 10.46 20.64
N ASP A 171 -12.63 9.23 21.04
CA ASP A 171 -12.45 8.72 22.41
C ASP A 171 -11.09 8.05 22.63
N GLU A 172 -10.38 7.61 21.60
CA GLU A 172 -8.98 7.24 21.76
C GLU A 172 -8.11 8.53 21.77
N PRO A 173 -7.32 8.73 22.83
CA PRO A 173 -6.48 9.93 22.89
C PRO A 173 -5.54 9.96 21.71
N TRP A 174 -5.55 11.08 20.96
CA TRP A 174 -4.61 11.29 19.86
C TRP A 174 -3.18 11.05 20.31
N GLN A 175 -2.50 10.10 19.68
CA GLN A 175 -1.16 9.70 20.05
C GLN A 175 -0.25 9.64 18.82
N VAL A 176 0.89 10.31 18.90
CA VAL A 176 1.92 10.27 17.87
C VAL A 176 3.20 9.73 18.47
N THR A 177 3.72 8.65 17.90
CA THR A 177 4.96 8.01 18.33
C THR A 177 6.05 8.18 17.27
N PHE A 178 7.32 8.09 17.66
CA PHE A 178 8.44 8.31 16.74
C PHE A 178 8.54 7.22 15.65
N GLU A 179 8.28 5.96 16.00
CA GLU A 179 8.32 4.81 15.06
C GLU A 179 6.92 4.48 14.50
N GLY A 180 5.92 5.35 14.72
CA GLY A 180 4.56 5.18 14.26
C GLY A 180 4.28 5.92 12.96
N ASP A 181 3.12 5.62 12.43
CA ASP A 181 2.50 6.28 11.29
C ASP A 181 1.11 6.82 11.67
N PHE A 182 0.21 6.97 10.71
CA PHE A 182 -1.17 7.37 10.97
C PHE A 182 -2.06 6.19 11.39
N TRP A 183 -1.69 4.96 11.03
CA TRP A 183 -2.47 3.73 11.25
C TRP A 183 -2.07 2.97 12.52
N GLY A 184 -0.99 3.37 13.16
CA GLY A 184 -0.56 2.76 14.40
C GLY A 184 0.78 3.27 14.89
N GLY A 185 1.09 2.99 16.15
CA GLY A 185 2.33 3.46 16.78
C GLY A 185 2.94 2.43 17.72
N ARG A 186 4.26 2.35 17.70
CA ARG A 186 5.04 1.58 18.68
C ARG A 186 5.84 2.55 19.51
N GLY A 187 5.89 2.33 20.81
CA GLY A 187 6.68 3.14 21.73
C GLY A 187 5.83 4.11 22.57
N LYS A 188 6.51 5.06 23.21
CA LYS A 188 5.84 6.09 24.01
C LYS A 188 5.43 7.27 23.16
N PRO A 189 4.19 7.79 23.30
CA PRO A 189 3.77 8.98 22.61
C PRO A 189 4.65 10.18 22.93
N GLY A 190 4.87 11.01 21.91
CA GLY A 190 5.50 12.32 22.06
C GLY A 190 4.57 13.32 22.76
N LYS A 191 5.18 14.31 23.42
CA LYS A 191 4.42 15.46 23.91
C LYS A 191 4.11 16.38 22.75
N GLU A 192 2.84 16.65 22.50
CA GLU A 192 2.42 17.61 21.50
C GLU A 192 2.87 19.04 21.85
N LEU A 193 3.43 19.71 20.87
CA LEU A 193 3.78 21.12 20.88
C LEU A 193 2.97 21.79 19.76
N PRO A 194 1.89 22.50 20.09
CA PRO A 194 1.12 23.25 19.10
C PRO A 194 1.99 24.32 18.45
N LEU A 195 1.97 24.40 17.12
CA LEU A 195 2.74 25.38 16.35
C LEU A 195 1.82 26.33 15.59
N GLY A 196 0.84 25.83 14.85
CA GLY A 196 -0.15 26.63 14.11
C GLY A 196 0.46 27.53 13.05
N VAL A 197 1.61 27.16 12.47
CA VAL A 197 2.33 27.99 11.50
C VAL A 197 1.84 27.73 10.10
N SER A 198 1.26 28.75 9.45
CA SER A 198 0.85 28.72 8.06
C SER A 198 1.82 29.45 7.16
N PHE A 199 2.01 28.96 5.93
CA PHE A 199 2.87 29.56 4.93
C PHE A 199 2.42 29.21 3.51
N LEU A 200 2.88 30.00 2.53
CA LEU A 200 2.69 29.70 1.11
C LEU A 200 3.96 29.08 0.53
N TRP A 201 3.78 27.99 -0.24
CA TRP A 201 4.85 27.38 -1.00
C TRP A 201 4.37 27.06 -2.40
N ALA A 202 4.98 27.72 -3.39
CA ALA A 202 4.61 27.61 -4.81
C ALA A 202 3.11 27.84 -5.11
N GLY A 203 2.47 28.74 -4.37
CA GLY A 203 1.06 29.07 -4.51
C GLY A 203 0.11 28.20 -3.69
N ASP A 204 0.59 27.09 -3.09
CA ASP A 204 -0.19 26.25 -2.20
C ASP A 204 -0.12 26.73 -0.76
N GLU A 205 -1.24 26.60 -0.04
CA GLU A 205 -1.32 26.89 1.40
C GLU A 205 -0.88 25.66 2.21
N TRP A 206 0.06 25.88 3.12
CA TRP A 206 0.57 24.86 4.02
C TRP A 206 0.39 25.28 5.47
N LEU A 207 0.13 24.30 6.31
CA LEU A 207 0.00 24.44 7.76
C LEU A 207 0.90 23.42 8.45
N VAL A 208 1.67 23.86 9.43
CA VAL A 208 2.33 23.00 10.42
C VAL A 208 1.54 23.12 11.72
N PRO A 209 0.58 22.21 11.99
CA PRO A 209 -0.29 22.34 13.15
C PRO A 209 0.45 22.09 14.45
N ALA A 210 1.29 21.04 14.49
CA ALA A 210 1.98 20.63 15.70
C ALA A 210 3.31 19.91 15.41
N ALA A 211 4.15 19.85 16.43
CA ALA A 211 5.29 18.95 16.53
C ALA A 211 5.13 18.05 17.76
N TYR A 212 5.63 16.83 17.72
CA TYR A 212 5.57 15.86 18.82
C TYR A 212 6.97 15.52 19.30
N VAL A 213 7.22 15.86 20.56
CA VAL A 213 8.56 15.74 21.17
C VAL A 213 8.67 14.38 21.82
N CYS A 214 9.20 13.42 21.07
CA CYS A 214 9.45 12.05 21.50
C CYS A 214 10.79 11.90 22.21
N LYS A 215 11.06 10.72 22.78
CA LYS A 215 12.36 10.40 23.37
C LYS A 215 13.43 10.26 22.29
N GLU A 216 13.09 9.63 21.17
CA GLU A 216 13.98 9.25 20.08
C GLU A 216 14.22 10.40 19.10
N GLY A 217 13.27 11.33 18.99
CA GLY A 217 13.30 12.39 18.00
C GLY A 217 12.11 13.33 18.09
N LEU A 218 11.94 14.14 17.05
CA LEU A 218 10.82 15.03 16.86
C LEU A 218 10.00 14.56 15.65
N VAL A 219 8.69 14.45 15.82
CA VAL A 219 7.75 14.18 14.73
C VAL A 219 7.06 15.48 14.37
N LEU A 220 6.93 15.74 13.07
CA LEU A 220 6.33 16.96 12.55
C LEU A 220 5.24 16.60 11.55
N ASP A 221 4.04 17.14 11.72
CA ASP A 221 2.98 17.02 10.75
C ASP A 221 2.87 18.30 9.91
N LEU A 222 2.79 18.12 8.58
CA LEU A 222 2.59 19.17 7.60
C LEU A 222 1.29 18.88 6.83
N CYS A 223 0.42 19.88 6.73
CA CYS A 223 -0.85 19.77 6.03
C CYS A 223 -0.84 20.75 4.84
N LYS A 224 -1.01 20.25 3.62
CA LYS A 224 -1.20 21.03 2.40
C LYS A 224 -2.69 21.11 2.12
N ARG A 225 -3.21 22.32 2.00
CA ARG A 225 -4.60 22.57 1.58
C ARG A 225 -4.71 22.48 0.06
N VAL A 226 -5.72 21.79 -0.41
CA VAL A 226 -6.07 21.71 -1.82
C VAL A 226 -7.52 22.17 -2.01
N PRO A 227 -7.75 23.37 -2.58
CA PRO A 227 -9.10 23.84 -2.86
C PRO A 227 -9.89 22.81 -3.68
N VAL A 228 -11.17 22.59 -3.33
CA VAL A 228 -12.01 21.57 -3.96
C VAL A 228 -12.16 21.79 -5.47
N GLU A 229 -12.10 23.03 -5.95
CA GLU A 229 -12.16 23.36 -7.37
C GLU A 229 -11.00 22.75 -8.16
N ARG A 230 -9.82 22.66 -7.55
CA ARG A 230 -8.64 21.99 -8.16
C ARG A 230 -8.86 20.49 -8.27
N LEU A 231 -9.51 19.89 -7.27
CA LEU A 231 -9.88 18.46 -7.30
C LEU A 231 -10.92 18.19 -8.38
N PHE A 232 -11.93 19.04 -8.50
CA PHE A 232 -12.91 18.94 -9.60
C PHE A 232 -12.24 19.03 -10.97
N SER A 233 -11.38 20.05 -11.15
CA SER A 233 -10.66 20.25 -12.42
C SER A 233 -9.76 19.06 -12.76
N PHE A 234 -9.08 18.47 -11.77
CA PHE A 234 -8.28 17.28 -11.95
C PHE A 234 -9.13 16.07 -12.32
N ARG A 235 -10.23 15.83 -11.60
CA ARG A 235 -11.16 14.75 -11.87
C ARG A 235 -11.75 14.83 -13.27
N GLU A 236 -12.20 16.01 -13.70
CA GLU A 236 -12.75 16.22 -15.04
C GLU A 236 -11.70 16.00 -16.13
N LYS A 237 -10.50 16.58 -15.95
CA LYS A 237 -9.40 16.45 -16.91
C LYS A 237 -9.00 15.00 -17.16
N TRP A 238 -9.00 14.19 -16.12
CA TRP A 238 -8.56 12.80 -16.16
C TRP A 238 -9.73 11.81 -16.27
N GLU A 239 -10.97 12.32 -16.37
CA GLU A 239 -12.20 11.51 -16.49
C GLU A 239 -12.36 10.48 -15.38
N LEU A 240 -11.93 10.84 -14.15
CA LEU A 240 -11.99 9.96 -13.00
C LEU A 240 -13.43 9.83 -12.48
N SER A 241 -13.83 8.61 -12.18
CA SER A 241 -15.13 8.27 -11.59
C SER A 241 -15.00 6.99 -10.75
N PRO A 242 -16.01 6.60 -9.97
CA PRO A 242 -15.98 5.31 -9.26
C PRO A 242 -15.77 4.10 -10.18
N ASP A 243 -16.23 4.19 -11.44
CA ASP A 243 -16.07 3.13 -12.45
C ASP A 243 -14.79 3.28 -13.29
N ASN A 244 -14.06 4.37 -13.14
CA ASN A 244 -12.81 4.68 -13.86
C ASN A 244 -11.79 5.30 -12.90
N ASP A 245 -11.09 4.46 -12.18
CA ASP A 245 -10.05 4.84 -11.20
C ASP A 245 -8.66 5.01 -11.84
N GLY A 246 -8.53 4.77 -13.13
CA GLY A 246 -7.26 4.85 -13.85
C GLY A 246 -6.42 3.57 -13.79
N SER A 247 -6.93 2.47 -13.28
CA SER A 247 -6.24 1.17 -13.23
C SER A 247 -5.79 0.68 -14.61
N ASP A 248 -6.61 0.94 -15.64
CA ASP A 248 -6.33 0.55 -17.03
C ASP A 248 -5.43 1.53 -17.79
N TRP A 249 -4.93 2.58 -17.14
CA TRP A 249 -4.11 3.56 -17.82
C TRP A 249 -2.71 3.04 -18.13
N SER A 250 -2.19 3.47 -19.30
CA SER A 250 -0.78 3.26 -19.61
C SER A 250 0.13 3.96 -18.58
N ASP A 251 1.34 3.46 -18.39
CA ASP A 251 2.33 4.05 -17.50
C ASP A 251 2.57 5.54 -17.78
N ALA A 252 2.66 5.92 -19.04
CA ALA A 252 2.81 7.32 -19.43
C ALA A 252 1.62 8.19 -18.98
N LYS A 253 0.39 7.65 -19.06
CA LYS A 253 -0.80 8.36 -18.60
C LYS A 253 -0.82 8.45 -17.07
N ARG A 254 -0.48 7.36 -16.37
CA ARG A 254 -0.36 7.35 -14.89
C ARG A 254 0.67 8.36 -14.39
N ILE A 255 1.89 8.37 -14.97
CA ILE A 255 2.94 9.33 -14.60
C ILE A 255 2.47 10.78 -14.77
N ARG A 256 1.76 11.09 -15.86
CA ARG A 256 1.23 12.44 -16.07
C ARG A 256 0.14 12.80 -15.07
N ALA A 257 -0.79 11.87 -14.80
CA ALA A 257 -1.86 12.08 -13.83
C ALA A 257 -1.29 12.32 -12.43
N SER A 258 -0.33 11.50 -11.98
CA SER A 258 0.38 11.68 -10.71
C SER A 258 1.09 13.03 -10.65
N ALA A 259 1.80 13.43 -11.72
CA ALA A 259 2.48 14.73 -11.80
C ALA A 259 1.54 15.95 -11.72
N GLU A 260 0.27 15.75 -11.99
CA GLU A 260 -0.76 16.80 -11.97
C GLU A 260 -1.75 16.65 -10.80
N ASN A 261 -1.68 15.54 -10.06
CA ASN A 261 -2.57 15.30 -8.92
C ASN A 261 -2.32 16.34 -7.82
N PRO A 262 -3.29 17.19 -7.51
CA PRO A 262 -3.08 18.26 -6.55
C PRO A 262 -2.90 17.76 -5.11
N LEU A 263 -3.30 16.51 -4.79
CA LEU A 263 -3.07 15.89 -3.48
C LEU A 263 -1.68 15.26 -3.35
N GLU A 264 -1.05 14.91 -4.46
CA GLU A 264 0.31 14.38 -4.43
C GLU A 264 1.34 15.50 -4.28
N GLU A 265 2.34 15.28 -3.45
CA GLU A 265 3.45 16.20 -3.26
C GLU A 265 4.69 15.44 -2.82
N ASP A 266 5.78 15.60 -3.55
CA ASP A 266 7.07 15.00 -3.20
C ASP A 266 8.11 16.07 -2.85
N PHE A 267 8.68 15.95 -1.66
CA PHE A 267 9.69 16.86 -1.16
C PHE A 267 10.60 16.20 -0.14
N ARG A 268 11.79 16.75 0.00
CA ARG A 268 12.71 16.41 1.10
C ARG A 268 12.57 17.46 2.17
N ALA A 269 12.47 17.04 3.42
CA ALA A 269 12.46 17.93 4.57
C ALA A 269 13.73 17.78 5.41
N GLU A 270 14.23 18.91 5.87
CA GLU A 270 15.29 19.02 6.87
C GLU A 270 14.77 19.90 8.00
N LEU A 271 15.06 19.53 9.24
CA LEU A 271 14.66 20.29 10.41
C LEU A 271 15.90 20.78 11.14
N ILE A 272 15.96 22.11 11.38
CA ILE A 272 17.04 22.72 12.15
C ILE A 272 16.49 23.02 13.54
N VAL A 273 17.06 22.36 14.54
CA VAL A 273 16.70 22.49 15.96
C VAL A 273 17.85 23.19 16.67
N ASN A 274 17.63 24.39 17.20
CA ASN A 274 18.66 25.19 17.89
C ASN A 274 19.98 25.34 17.09
N GLY A 275 19.88 25.42 15.76
CA GLY A 275 21.01 25.49 14.85
C GLY A 275 21.64 24.14 14.42
N GLU A 276 21.23 23.02 15.00
CA GLU A 276 21.63 21.69 14.56
C GLU A 276 20.66 21.14 13.51
N MET A 277 21.18 20.69 12.38
CA MET A 277 20.37 20.15 11.30
C MET A 277 20.08 18.66 11.51
N LEU A 278 18.80 18.30 11.50
CA LEU A 278 18.32 16.93 11.54
C LEU A 278 17.72 16.56 10.17
N THR A 279 18.07 15.39 9.67
CA THR A 279 17.47 14.85 8.45
C THR A 279 16.29 13.96 8.77
N CYS A 280 15.27 13.98 7.92
CA CYS A 280 14.13 13.09 8.03
C CYS A 280 14.60 11.63 7.91
N LYS A 281 14.26 10.80 8.89
CA LYS A 281 14.64 9.39 8.95
C LYS A 281 13.60 8.52 8.25
N HIS A 282 12.35 8.79 8.47
CA HIS A 282 11.21 8.16 7.83
C HIS A 282 10.00 9.10 7.89
N GLY A 283 9.02 8.82 7.08
CA GLY A 283 7.75 9.55 7.07
C GLY A 283 6.67 8.78 6.35
N CYS A 284 5.45 9.24 6.51
CA CYS A 284 4.27 8.73 5.82
C CYS A 284 3.38 9.90 5.41
N ALA A 285 2.46 9.65 4.50
CA ALA A 285 1.48 10.64 4.08
C ALA A 285 0.10 10.00 3.94
N LEU A 286 -0.93 10.79 4.13
CA LEU A 286 -2.31 10.45 3.84
C LEU A 286 -3.01 11.64 3.18
N CYS A 287 -4.15 11.37 2.52
CA CYS A 287 -4.87 12.40 1.80
C CYS A 287 -6.37 12.34 2.13
N TRP A 288 -6.93 13.47 2.53
CA TRP A 288 -8.37 13.67 2.59
C TRP A 288 -8.88 14.19 1.24
N ASN A 289 -9.84 13.46 0.64
CA ASN A 289 -10.49 13.89 -0.60
C ASN A 289 -12.00 14.06 -0.40
N PRO A 290 -12.53 15.29 -0.36
CA PRO A 290 -13.94 15.56 -0.15
C PRO A 290 -14.85 15.07 -1.29
N LEU A 291 -14.30 14.81 -2.48
CA LEU A 291 -15.06 14.29 -3.62
C LEU A 291 -15.40 12.80 -3.49
N TYR A 292 -14.69 12.09 -2.59
CA TYR A 292 -14.86 10.66 -2.31
C TYR A 292 -14.88 10.42 -0.80
N PRO A 293 -15.89 10.96 -0.08
CA PRO A 293 -15.89 10.92 1.40
C PRO A 293 -15.99 9.48 1.95
N GLU A 294 -16.59 8.56 1.20
CA GLU A 294 -16.69 7.14 1.55
C GLU A 294 -15.38 6.38 1.36
N GLY A 295 -14.50 6.89 0.49
CA GLY A 295 -13.17 6.36 0.24
C GLY A 295 -12.10 6.89 1.19
N ASN A 296 -12.44 7.82 2.09
CA ASN A 296 -11.51 8.28 3.11
C ASN A 296 -11.58 7.35 4.32
N ASP A 297 -10.43 6.82 4.70
CA ASP A 297 -10.28 5.96 5.86
C ASP A 297 -10.53 6.72 7.18
N LEU A 298 -10.57 5.96 8.26
CA LEU A 298 -10.85 6.51 9.59
C LEU A 298 -9.71 7.44 10.04
N GLU A 299 -8.50 7.13 9.67
CA GLU A 299 -7.29 7.89 10.00
C GLU A 299 -7.31 9.29 9.39
N GLU A 300 -7.75 9.45 8.14
CA GLU A 300 -7.94 10.77 7.53
C GLU A 300 -8.97 11.61 8.28
N LYS A 301 -10.07 10.99 8.68
CA LYS A 301 -11.12 11.65 9.49
C LYS A 301 -10.57 12.08 10.83
N CYS A 302 -9.78 11.24 11.51
CA CYS A 302 -9.16 11.54 12.80
C CYS A 302 -8.16 12.70 12.72
N VAL A 303 -7.27 12.67 11.72
CA VAL A 303 -6.30 13.74 11.48
C VAL A 303 -7.01 15.06 11.21
N ARG A 304 -8.04 15.05 10.36
CA ARG A 304 -8.83 16.22 10.03
C ARG A 304 -9.51 16.83 11.27
N LEU A 305 -10.14 15.98 12.07
CA LEU A 305 -10.81 16.40 13.30
C LEU A 305 -9.83 16.95 14.34
N HIS A 306 -8.70 16.26 14.54
CA HIS A 306 -7.68 16.68 15.51
C HIS A 306 -7.10 18.05 15.18
N TYR A 307 -6.74 18.30 13.93
CA TYR A 307 -6.18 19.58 13.48
C TYR A 307 -7.25 20.59 13.04
N LYS A 308 -8.54 20.25 13.12
CA LYS A 308 -9.68 21.09 12.72
C LYS A 308 -9.55 21.58 11.27
N LEU A 309 -9.12 20.69 10.39
CA LEU A 309 -9.02 20.98 8.97
C LEU A 309 -10.42 21.02 8.34
N ASP A 310 -10.63 21.94 7.41
CA ASP A 310 -11.91 22.09 6.69
C ASP A 310 -12.24 20.82 5.90
N GLU A 311 -13.45 20.29 6.06
CA GLU A 311 -13.90 19.09 5.37
C GLU A 311 -14.26 19.30 3.91
N LEU A 312 -14.49 20.53 3.50
CA LEU A 312 -14.89 20.90 2.13
C LEU A 312 -13.69 20.94 1.18
N ASP A 313 -12.48 21.11 1.71
CA ASP A 313 -11.26 21.11 0.92
C ASP A 313 -10.52 19.77 1.00
N GLY A 314 -9.69 19.50 0.00
CA GLY A 314 -8.73 18.41 0.04
C GLY A 314 -7.53 18.73 0.94
N TRP A 315 -6.97 17.69 1.54
CA TRP A 315 -5.77 17.82 2.37
C TRP A 315 -4.77 16.70 2.06
N SER A 316 -3.52 17.08 1.90
CA SER A 316 -2.39 16.14 1.89
C SER A 316 -1.60 16.34 3.18
N VAL A 317 -1.55 15.32 4.03
CA VAL A 317 -0.93 15.40 5.35
C VAL A 317 0.30 14.52 5.37
N HIS A 318 1.44 15.13 5.70
CA HIS A 318 2.74 14.46 5.74
C HIS A 318 3.24 14.43 7.18
N ARG A 319 3.50 13.25 7.71
CA ARG A 319 4.15 13.03 9.01
C ARG A 319 5.61 12.69 8.78
N MET A 320 6.51 13.41 9.42
CA MET A 320 7.94 13.24 9.25
C MET A 320 8.66 13.11 10.59
N CYS A 321 9.58 12.15 10.68
CA CYS A 321 10.28 11.78 11.90
C CYS A 321 11.77 12.15 11.80
N PHE A 322 12.23 13.01 12.71
CA PHE A 322 13.61 13.52 12.77
C PHE A 322 14.29 13.02 14.03
N ALA A 323 15.30 12.16 13.91
CA ALA A 323 15.99 11.62 15.06
C ALA A 323 16.91 12.66 15.74
N TRP A 324 16.96 12.65 17.09
CA TRP A 324 17.88 13.52 17.81
C TRP A 324 19.34 13.18 17.46
N GLY A 325 20.12 14.23 17.19
CA GLY A 325 21.57 14.11 17.08
C GLY A 325 22.18 13.59 18.40
N ARG A 326 23.13 12.66 18.29
CA ARG A 326 23.81 12.06 19.46
C ARG A 326 22.88 11.48 20.53
N GLY A 327 21.61 11.18 20.17
CA GLY A 327 20.65 10.49 21.03
C GLY A 327 20.17 11.29 22.26
N LYS A 328 20.37 12.60 22.32
CA LYS A 328 19.90 13.44 23.43
C LYS A 328 18.81 14.40 22.96
N LYS A 329 17.71 14.42 23.70
CA LYS A 329 16.62 15.39 23.52
C LYS A 329 17.08 16.78 23.98
N PRO A 330 17.14 17.80 23.09
CA PRO A 330 17.45 19.16 23.48
C PRO A 330 16.24 19.89 24.08
N ALA A 331 16.46 20.98 24.80
CA ALA A 331 15.43 21.98 25.02
C ALA A 331 15.15 22.66 23.67
N LEU A 332 13.87 22.83 23.32
CA LEU A 332 13.49 23.44 22.05
C LEU A 332 13.44 24.96 22.21
N GLU A 333 14.36 25.67 21.59
CA GLU A 333 14.40 27.12 21.55
C GLU A 333 14.03 27.67 20.17
N THR A 334 14.58 27.06 19.13
CA THR A 334 14.29 27.42 17.75
C THR A 334 14.02 26.18 16.89
N LEU A 335 13.03 26.29 15.99
CA LEU A 335 12.74 25.28 14.97
C LEU A 335 12.63 25.96 13.61
N VAL A 336 13.42 25.49 12.65
CA VAL A 336 13.37 25.96 11.25
C VAL A 336 13.23 24.75 10.33
N LEU A 337 12.17 24.76 9.53
CA LEU A 337 11.90 23.74 8.53
C LEU A 337 12.45 24.18 7.18
N ARG A 338 13.20 23.30 6.50
CA ARG A 338 13.60 23.46 5.11
C ARG A 338 12.92 22.40 4.27
N LEU A 339 12.27 22.83 3.20
CA LEU A 339 11.59 21.99 2.22
C LEU A 339 12.30 22.15 0.88
N ALA A 340 12.80 21.04 0.33
CA ALA A 340 13.38 20.98 -0.99
C ALA A 340 12.46 20.19 -1.90
N ALA A 341 11.84 20.88 -2.88
CA ALA A 341 10.94 20.24 -3.83
C ALA A 341 11.70 19.19 -4.66
N GLN A 342 11.09 18.00 -4.80
CA GLN A 342 11.60 16.99 -5.72
C GLN A 342 11.15 17.32 -7.14
N PRO A 343 11.95 16.95 -8.15
CA PRO A 343 11.56 17.14 -9.53
C PRO A 343 10.34 16.28 -9.89
N VAL A 344 9.40 16.88 -10.60
CA VAL A 344 8.23 16.15 -11.15
C VAL A 344 8.69 15.32 -12.34
N CYS A 345 8.21 14.08 -12.42
CA CYS A 345 8.48 13.19 -13.53
C CYS A 345 7.45 13.36 -14.65
N LEU A 346 7.91 13.59 -15.89
CA LEU A 346 7.05 13.68 -17.06
C LEU A 346 7.44 12.60 -18.07
N PRO A 347 6.51 11.83 -18.61
CA PRO A 347 6.81 10.82 -19.61
C PRO A 347 7.12 11.48 -20.96
N GLY A 348 8.20 11.05 -21.57
CA GLY A 348 8.59 11.40 -22.92
C GLY A 348 8.28 10.30 -23.94
N THR A 349 9.10 10.26 -25.00
CA THR A 349 8.96 9.28 -26.07
C THR A 349 9.37 7.89 -25.64
N GLN A 350 8.67 6.89 -26.13
CA GLN A 350 9.08 5.48 -26.00
C GLN A 350 10.18 5.14 -27.00
N PHE A 351 11.08 4.27 -26.56
CA PHE A 351 12.25 3.85 -27.32
C PHE A 351 12.52 2.37 -27.13
N GLN A 352 12.70 1.65 -28.22
CA GLN A 352 12.96 0.21 -28.22
C GLN A 352 14.24 -0.10 -29.00
N PRO A 353 15.43 0.07 -28.39
CA PRO A 353 16.69 -0.19 -29.06
C PRO A 353 16.91 -1.69 -29.27
N GLU A 354 17.52 -2.02 -30.39
CA GLU A 354 17.90 -3.39 -30.76
C GLU A 354 19.42 -3.64 -30.66
N ARG A 355 20.23 -2.58 -30.77
CA ARG A 355 21.71 -2.68 -30.82
C ARG A 355 22.40 -1.38 -30.47
N ALA A 356 23.71 -1.48 -30.24
CA ALA A 356 24.57 -0.31 -30.15
C ALA A 356 24.53 0.49 -31.47
N GLY A 357 24.53 1.82 -31.33
CA GLY A 357 24.39 2.79 -32.43
C GLY A 357 22.95 3.23 -32.69
N ASP A 358 21.94 2.59 -32.12
CA ASP A 358 20.57 3.08 -32.21
C ASP A 358 20.43 4.42 -31.51
N THR A 359 19.60 5.31 -32.05
CA THR A 359 19.46 6.69 -31.56
C THR A 359 18.03 7.09 -31.37
N LEU A 360 17.80 8.01 -30.41
CA LEU A 360 16.52 8.67 -30.17
C LEU A 360 16.74 10.16 -30.03
N THR A 361 16.06 10.98 -30.83
CA THR A 361 16.07 12.44 -30.69
C THR A 361 14.89 12.91 -29.84
N PHE A 362 15.14 13.86 -28.95
CA PHE A 362 14.11 14.42 -28.07
C PHE A 362 14.43 15.86 -27.68
N ARG A 363 13.44 16.53 -27.08
CA ARG A 363 13.61 17.83 -26.44
C ARG A 363 13.13 17.76 -25.02
N LEU A 364 13.80 18.45 -24.12
CA LEU A 364 13.29 18.68 -22.77
C LEU A 364 12.05 19.57 -22.83
N PRO A 365 11.06 19.44 -21.93
CA PRO A 365 9.82 20.17 -21.96
C PRO A 365 9.97 21.67 -22.14
N ASP A 366 10.93 22.29 -21.44
CA ASP A 366 11.16 23.75 -21.45
C ASP A 366 12.38 24.18 -22.27
N SER A 367 12.94 23.29 -23.08
CA SER A 367 14.12 23.57 -23.88
C SER A 367 13.85 23.50 -25.39
N LYS A 368 14.42 24.45 -26.12
CA LYS A 368 14.46 24.41 -27.60
C LYS A 368 15.59 23.51 -28.12
N THR A 369 16.49 23.10 -27.25
CA THR A 369 17.65 22.29 -27.63
C THR A 369 17.21 20.89 -28.00
N LEU A 370 17.66 20.43 -29.16
CA LEU A 370 17.48 19.04 -29.60
C LEU A 370 18.59 18.20 -29.03
N HIS A 371 18.25 17.16 -28.28
CA HIS A 371 19.17 16.19 -27.75
C HIS A 371 19.06 14.87 -28.52
N THR A 372 20.15 14.15 -28.62
CA THR A 372 20.20 12.81 -29.21
C THR A 372 20.75 11.85 -28.15
N LEU A 373 19.93 10.84 -27.80
CA LEU A 373 20.37 9.69 -27.03
C LEU A 373 20.95 8.67 -28.03
N THR A 374 22.15 8.20 -27.78
CA THR A 374 22.83 7.16 -28.59
C THR A 374 23.10 5.96 -27.68
N VAL A 375 22.68 4.78 -28.11
CA VAL A 375 22.95 3.52 -27.41
C VAL A 375 24.42 3.16 -27.64
N LEU A 376 25.18 3.04 -26.57
CA LEU A 376 26.59 2.64 -26.61
C LEU A 376 26.73 1.13 -26.52
N ASP A 377 25.89 0.49 -25.69
CA ASP A 377 25.89 -0.95 -25.47
C ASP A 377 24.51 -1.43 -24.97
N LEU A 378 24.18 -2.67 -25.28
CA LEU A 378 22.93 -3.32 -24.87
C LEU A 378 23.21 -4.78 -24.54
N GLN A 379 23.17 -5.15 -23.26
CA GLN A 379 23.52 -6.48 -22.79
C GLN A 379 22.42 -7.07 -21.93
N MET A 380 22.04 -8.30 -22.23
CA MET A 380 21.17 -9.08 -21.36
C MET A 380 22.01 -9.85 -20.33
N GLN A 381 21.67 -9.69 -19.06
CA GLN A 381 22.33 -10.37 -17.96
C GLN A 381 21.38 -11.38 -17.33
N ALA A 382 21.91 -12.55 -16.97
CA ALA A 382 21.21 -13.54 -16.20
C ALA A 382 21.59 -13.41 -14.72
N LEU A 383 20.59 -13.34 -13.86
CA LEU A 383 20.72 -13.19 -12.40
C LEU A 383 20.17 -14.46 -11.75
N ALA A 384 20.99 -15.16 -10.98
CA ALA A 384 20.51 -16.25 -10.14
C ALA A 384 19.99 -15.67 -8.82
N ALA A 385 18.68 -15.68 -8.60
CA ALA A 385 18.07 -15.19 -7.38
C ALA A 385 16.85 -16.05 -7.02
N PHE A 386 16.65 -16.30 -5.73
CA PHE A 386 15.50 -17.05 -5.19
C PHE A 386 15.29 -18.45 -5.79
N GLY A 387 16.38 -19.11 -6.23
CA GLY A 387 16.32 -20.43 -6.85
C GLY A 387 15.90 -20.43 -8.32
N GLU A 388 15.63 -19.26 -8.90
CA GLU A 388 15.27 -19.05 -10.31
C GLU A 388 16.38 -18.34 -11.06
N THR A 389 16.37 -18.46 -12.40
CA THR A 389 17.19 -17.64 -13.28
C THR A 389 16.32 -16.51 -13.81
N LEU A 390 16.66 -15.30 -13.41
CA LEU A 390 16.00 -14.08 -13.84
C LEU A 390 16.86 -13.33 -14.84
N TYR A 391 16.25 -12.49 -15.66
CA TYR A 391 16.93 -11.77 -16.72
C TYR A 391 16.69 -10.27 -16.56
N THR A 392 17.74 -9.47 -16.80
CA THR A 392 17.65 -8.01 -16.91
C THR A 392 18.47 -7.55 -18.11
N THR A 393 18.09 -6.43 -18.72
CA THR A 393 18.81 -5.82 -19.81
C THR A 393 19.50 -4.56 -19.31
N GLU A 394 20.83 -4.53 -19.40
CA GLU A 394 21.64 -3.33 -19.17
C GLU A 394 21.74 -2.55 -20.46
N LEU A 395 21.38 -1.27 -20.42
CA LEU A 395 21.49 -0.31 -21.50
C LEU A 395 22.50 0.77 -21.11
N ARG A 396 23.57 0.92 -21.91
CA ARG A 396 24.50 2.04 -21.83
C ARG A 396 24.20 3.03 -22.92
N TYR A 397 24.16 4.30 -22.57
CA TYR A 397 23.82 5.35 -23.52
C TYR A 397 24.57 6.66 -23.20
N GLU A 398 24.61 7.54 -24.18
CA GLU A 398 25.04 8.92 -24.01
C GLU A 398 24.01 9.88 -24.59
N ILE A 399 23.99 11.12 -24.11
CA ILE A 399 23.12 12.18 -24.58
C ILE A 399 23.95 13.34 -25.07
N THR A 400 23.74 13.71 -26.35
CA THR A 400 24.46 14.80 -26.98
C THR A 400 23.49 15.82 -27.62
N PRO A 401 23.62 17.13 -27.35
CA PRO A 401 24.46 17.69 -26.29
C PRO A 401 24.03 17.21 -24.91
N PRO A 402 24.90 17.21 -23.89
CA PRO A 402 24.58 16.72 -22.58
C PRO A 402 23.41 17.53 -21.99
N ALA A 403 22.43 16.81 -21.38
CA ALA A 403 21.38 17.41 -20.60
C ALA A 403 21.89 17.75 -19.17
N GLU A 404 21.17 18.60 -18.46
CA GLU A 404 21.46 18.84 -17.05
C GLU A 404 21.44 17.53 -16.25
N LYS A 405 22.22 17.50 -15.18
CA LYS A 405 22.34 16.31 -14.34
C LYS A 405 20.96 15.90 -13.80
N ASN A 406 20.59 14.67 -14.09
CA ASN A 406 19.29 14.07 -13.69
C ASN A 406 18.05 14.66 -14.38
N ALA A 407 18.16 15.50 -15.39
CA ALA A 407 17.01 16.01 -16.12
C ALA A 407 16.30 14.95 -16.96
N VAL A 408 16.99 13.88 -17.32
CA VAL A 408 16.48 12.77 -18.14
C VAL A 408 16.82 11.44 -17.48
N ALA A 409 15.85 10.54 -17.48
CA ALA A 409 16.04 9.13 -17.13
C ALA A 409 15.37 8.24 -18.16
N LEU A 410 15.75 6.96 -18.20
CA LEU A 410 15.07 5.92 -18.95
C LEU A 410 14.36 5.00 -17.97
N ARG A 411 13.13 4.66 -18.26
CA ARG A 411 12.33 3.71 -17.47
C ARG A 411 11.87 2.56 -18.38
N ASP A 412 12.02 1.33 -17.90
CA ASP A 412 11.41 0.17 -18.52
C ASP A 412 9.89 0.17 -18.30
N ASN A 413 9.12 -0.12 -19.34
CA ASN A 413 7.67 -0.13 -19.30
C ASN A 413 7.07 -1.44 -18.73
N ALA A 414 7.90 -2.45 -18.46
CA ALA A 414 7.38 -3.69 -17.89
C ALA A 414 6.92 -3.52 -16.44
N GLU A 415 5.92 -4.28 -16.08
CA GLU A 415 5.53 -4.40 -14.68
C GLU A 415 6.59 -5.16 -13.87
N PRO A 416 6.84 -4.76 -12.61
CA PRO A 416 7.75 -5.49 -11.75
C PRO A 416 7.18 -6.86 -11.42
N ILE A 417 7.99 -7.91 -11.55
CA ILE A 417 7.58 -9.24 -11.09
C ILE A 417 7.49 -9.25 -9.56
N ARG A 418 6.40 -9.79 -9.03
CA ARG A 418 6.30 -10.10 -7.61
C ARG A 418 7.10 -11.38 -7.36
N LEU A 419 8.21 -11.27 -6.63
CA LEU A 419 8.99 -12.41 -6.18
C LEU A 419 8.45 -12.81 -4.80
N ALA A 420 8.00 -14.04 -4.66
CA ALA A 420 7.61 -14.58 -3.36
C ALA A 420 8.85 -14.66 -2.46
N ALA A 421 8.83 -13.97 -1.34
CA ALA A 421 9.87 -14.10 -0.33
C ALA A 421 9.74 -15.47 0.34
N GLN A 422 10.53 -16.44 -0.07
CA GLN A 422 10.71 -17.67 0.70
C GLN A 422 11.60 -17.36 1.90
N GLY A 423 11.04 -17.33 3.10
CA GLY A 423 11.81 -17.33 4.34
C GLY A 423 11.35 -16.31 5.38
N ARG A 424 11.10 -16.84 6.56
CA ARG A 424 10.92 -16.12 7.81
C ARG A 424 12.13 -15.22 8.09
N HIS A 425 12.04 -13.95 7.75
CA HIS A 425 12.70 -12.90 8.52
C HIS A 425 11.92 -11.60 8.32
N SER A 426 11.45 -11.10 9.45
CA SER A 426 10.92 -9.77 9.62
C SER A 426 11.74 -8.73 8.88
N GLY A 427 11.10 -7.91 8.04
CA GLY A 427 11.56 -6.57 7.75
C GLY A 427 12.68 -6.43 6.74
N CYS A 428 12.73 -7.25 5.72
CA CYS A 428 13.31 -6.84 4.45
C CYS A 428 12.20 -6.84 3.42
N ALA A 429 11.48 -5.73 3.34
CA ALA A 429 11.07 -5.29 2.04
C ALA A 429 12.37 -5.33 1.21
N PHE A 430 12.51 -6.31 0.32
CA PHE A 430 13.37 -6.10 -0.82
C PHE A 430 12.81 -4.88 -1.48
N GLY A 431 13.47 -3.77 -1.16
CA GLY A 431 13.06 -2.51 -1.71
C GLY A 431 13.01 -2.73 -3.21
N VAL A 432 11.82 -2.65 -3.76
CA VAL A 432 11.71 -1.96 -5.00
C VAL A 432 12.60 -0.75 -4.77
N ILE A 433 13.78 -0.72 -5.38
CA ILE A 433 14.65 0.46 -5.37
C ILE A 433 13.95 1.45 -6.26
N GLY A 434 13.00 2.13 -5.69
CA GLY A 434 12.15 3.13 -6.24
C GLY A 434 11.32 3.63 -5.06
N GLY A 435 11.35 4.93 -4.81
CA GLY A 435 10.42 5.56 -3.88
C GLY A 435 8.97 5.35 -4.34
N ALA A 436 8.02 6.07 -3.76
CA ALA A 436 6.59 6.05 -4.09
C ALA A 436 6.26 6.16 -5.60
N ASP A 437 7.23 6.51 -6.42
CA ASP A 437 7.16 6.67 -7.89
C ASP A 437 7.23 5.36 -8.69
N GLY A 438 7.07 4.20 -8.07
CA GLY A 438 7.17 2.89 -8.74
C GLY A 438 8.61 2.47 -9.08
N PRO A 439 8.80 1.28 -9.66
CA PRO A 439 10.11 0.71 -9.88
C PRO A 439 10.92 1.56 -10.87
N VAL A 440 11.89 2.28 -10.35
CA VAL A 440 12.89 2.96 -11.17
C VAL A 440 13.89 1.89 -11.65
N ALA A 441 14.18 1.85 -12.93
CA ALA A 441 15.31 1.11 -13.44
C ALA A 441 16.57 1.50 -12.65
N LEU A 442 17.34 0.53 -12.17
CA LEU A 442 18.55 0.78 -11.38
C LEU A 442 19.50 1.67 -12.20
N ALA A 443 19.58 2.96 -11.86
CA ALA A 443 20.55 3.86 -12.46
C ALA A 443 21.91 3.61 -11.80
N ILE A 444 22.73 2.77 -12.44
CA ILE A 444 24.10 2.49 -12.02
C ILE A 444 25.03 3.46 -12.74
N GLY A 445 25.02 4.72 -12.33
CA GLY A 445 25.82 5.75 -12.98
C GLY A 445 25.03 6.61 -13.97
N ARG A 446 25.68 7.63 -14.55
CA ARG A 446 25.03 8.64 -15.41
C ARG A 446 24.52 8.10 -16.74
N ASP A 447 25.09 7.00 -17.21
CA ASP A 447 24.97 6.55 -18.59
C ASP A 447 24.59 5.05 -18.67
N ILE A 448 24.14 4.44 -17.55
CA ILE A 448 23.78 3.03 -17.48
C ILE A 448 22.44 2.89 -16.78
N VAL A 449 21.56 2.10 -17.36
CA VAL A 449 20.25 1.74 -16.80
C VAL A 449 19.98 0.27 -17.00
N CYS A 450 19.37 -0.38 -16.00
CA CYS A 450 18.92 -1.76 -16.08
C CYS A 450 17.40 -1.84 -16.22
N SER A 451 16.91 -2.80 -17.01
CA SER A 451 15.49 -3.09 -17.12
C SER A 451 14.96 -3.72 -15.83
N GLN A 452 13.63 -3.77 -15.71
CA GLN A 452 12.96 -4.63 -14.75
C GLN A 452 13.43 -6.09 -14.93
N VAL A 453 13.43 -6.82 -13.83
CA VAL A 453 13.80 -8.23 -13.83
C VAL A 453 12.64 -9.04 -14.42
N ARG A 454 12.93 -10.04 -15.25
CA ARG A 454 11.96 -10.89 -15.96
C ARG A 454 12.30 -12.35 -15.76
N ARG A 455 11.28 -13.23 -15.81
CA ARG A 455 11.48 -14.69 -15.80
C ARG A 455 11.90 -15.22 -17.16
N GLU A 456 11.52 -14.53 -18.22
CA GLU A 456 11.85 -14.93 -19.59
C GLU A 456 12.89 -14.00 -20.22
N LYS A 457 13.63 -14.56 -21.23
CA LYS A 457 14.55 -13.78 -22.03
C LYS A 457 13.79 -12.89 -23.00
N GLU A 458 13.63 -11.62 -22.67
CA GLU A 458 13.03 -10.66 -23.59
C GLU A 458 14.11 -9.96 -24.41
N ARG A 459 14.05 -10.13 -25.73
CA ARG A 459 15.06 -9.54 -26.64
C ARG A 459 14.87 -8.03 -26.85
N ARG A 460 13.65 -7.53 -26.65
CA ARG A 460 13.31 -6.13 -26.91
C ARG A 460 12.67 -5.52 -25.69
N VAL A 461 13.38 -4.64 -25.04
CA VAL A 461 12.87 -3.86 -23.90
C VAL A 461 12.37 -2.52 -24.41
N THR A 462 11.16 -2.15 -24.06
CA THR A 462 10.60 -0.83 -24.36
C THR A 462 10.90 0.11 -23.21
N TRP A 463 11.68 1.14 -23.50
CA TRP A 463 12.05 2.19 -22.56
C TRP A 463 11.20 3.42 -22.79
N THR A 464 10.77 4.08 -21.74
CA THR A 464 10.19 5.43 -21.79
C THR A 464 11.20 6.43 -21.26
N LEU A 465 11.47 7.49 -22.03
CA LEU A 465 12.14 8.65 -21.48
C LEU A 465 11.27 9.26 -20.38
N VAL A 466 11.90 9.62 -19.28
CA VAL A 466 11.26 10.35 -18.19
C VAL A 466 12.03 11.64 -17.98
N PHE A 467 11.36 12.76 -18.16
CA PHE A 467 11.90 14.08 -17.90
C PHE A 467 11.64 14.46 -16.44
N ARG A 468 12.65 15.01 -15.77
CA ARG A 468 12.56 15.51 -14.41
C ARG A 468 12.61 17.03 -14.42
N GLU A 469 11.52 17.64 -14.04
CA GLU A 469 11.35 19.08 -14.04
C GLU A 469 11.20 19.59 -12.59
N LYS A 470 12.06 20.52 -12.18
CA LYS A 470 11.94 21.19 -10.88
C LYS A 470 10.96 22.37 -11.01
N ARG A 471 9.73 22.17 -10.57
CA ARG A 471 8.63 23.17 -10.68
C ARG A 471 8.55 24.14 -9.53
N LYS A 472 9.19 23.85 -8.40
CA LYS A 472 9.08 24.63 -7.18
C LYS A 472 10.47 24.99 -6.63
N GLU A 473 10.58 26.20 -6.12
CA GLU A 473 11.75 26.64 -5.35
C GLU A 473 11.76 26.04 -3.96
N ASP A 474 12.93 25.90 -3.36
CA ASP A 474 13.07 25.43 -2.00
C ASP A 474 12.47 26.46 -1.02
N LYS A 475 11.91 25.99 0.10
CA LYS A 475 11.27 26.83 1.09
C LYS A 475 11.91 26.67 2.45
N THR A 476 12.12 27.78 3.15
CA THR A 476 12.54 27.78 4.56
C THR A 476 11.48 28.48 5.39
N VAL A 477 11.08 27.86 6.50
CA VAL A 477 10.01 28.34 7.38
C VAL A 477 10.49 28.27 8.82
N THR A 478 10.39 29.37 9.56
CA THR A 478 10.61 29.38 11.01
C THR A 478 9.34 28.93 11.70
N LEU A 479 9.41 27.82 12.44
CA LEU A 479 8.29 27.21 13.14
C LEU A 479 8.23 27.66 14.62
N LEU A 480 9.39 27.86 15.24
CA LEU A 480 9.52 28.34 16.62
C LEU A 480 10.69 29.32 16.69
N ASP A 481 10.49 30.45 17.37
CA ASP A 481 11.50 31.46 17.59
C ASP A 481 11.47 31.86 19.08
N GLY A 482 12.41 31.33 19.84
CA GLY A 482 12.49 31.56 21.31
C GLY A 482 12.71 33.02 21.74
N GLN A 483 12.95 33.91 20.80
CA GLN A 483 13.03 35.36 21.12
C GLN A 483 11.65 36.06 21.15
N LYS A 484 10.63 35.49 20.49
CA LYS A 484 9.28 36.10 20.43
C LYS A 484 8.41 35.82 21.65
N GLU A 485 8.66 34.77 22.44
CA GLU A 485 7.86 34.43 23.63
C GLU A 485 8.28 35.25 24.89
N ARG A 486 9.31 36.10 24.82
CA ARG A 486 9.71 36.95 25.95
C ARG A 486 9.07 38.36 25.97
N ILE A 487 8.12 38.61 25.06
CA ILE A 487 7.40 39.88 24.97
C ILE A 487 5.88 39.62 25.04
N ILE A 488 5.43 39.01 26.13
CA ILE A 488 4.03 39.09 26.61
C ILE A 488 4.06 39.04 28.14
#